data_08fc8228431436a4a77dc1d55eea9bf4
#
_entry.id   08fc8228431436a4a77dc1d55eea9bf4
#
_cell.length_a   1.000
_cell.length_b   1.000
_cell.length_c   1.000
_cell.angle_alpha   90.00
_cell.angle_beta   90.00
_cell.angle_gamma   90.00
#
_symmetry.space_group_name_H-M   'P 1'
#
loop_
_entity.id
_entity.type
_entity.pdbx_description
1 polymer ?
#
loop_
_entity_poly.entity_id
_entity_poly.type
_entity_poly.pdbx_seq_one_letter_code
_entity_poly.pdbx_strand_id
1 'polypeptide(L)'
;MNETDFSLIVKSTKKVVLSAIEKTLAERFYHAIDDVAQETYIRAYRGLVKNSFRADSSIETWLYVIARNESLRMNRKLMREEEKALRSARHTVKENDTAPDTAILHDSINALPEKYRPVLQMMAEGLRINEISAKLGIRPGTVKSRASRGKKIIQDRTGTGHERE
;
A
#
# COMPACT_ATOMS: atom_id res chain seq x y z
N MET A 1 -10.00 7.02 -26.20
CA MET A 1 -10.35 5.63 -25.78
C MET A 1 -11.84 5.60 -25.49
N ASN A 2 -12.58 4.79 -26.23
CA ASN A 2 -14.03 4.68 -26.11
C ASN A 2 -14.38 3.62 -25.04
N GLU A 3 -15.61 3.67 -24.48
CA GLU A 3 -16.08 2.69 -23.49
C GLU A 3 -15.97 1.23 -24.00
N THR A 4 -16.23 1.03 -25.29
CA THR A 4 -16.12 -0.28 -25.96
C THR A 4 -14.70 -0.83 -25.90
N ASP A 5 -13.68 0.01 -26.12
CA ASP A 5 -12.27 -0.38 -26.09
C ASP A 5 -11.85 -0.81 -24.69
N PHE A 6 -12.30 -0.08 -23.67
CA PHE A 6 -11.99 -0.43 -22.29
C PHE A 6 -12.70 -1.72 -21.84
N SER A 7 -13.92 -1.94 -22.27
CA SER A 7 -14.65 -3.18 -22.00
C SER A 7 -13.91 -4.42 -22.53
N LEU A 8 -13.28 -4.31 -23.70
CA LEU A 8 -12.45 -5.39 -24.26
C LEU A 8 -11.21 -5.65 -23.40
N ILE A 9 -10.55 -4.59 -22.93
CA ILE A 9 -9.41 -4.70 -21.98
C ILE A 9 -9.85 -5.43 -20.72
N VAL A 10 -10.98 -5.05 -20.12
CA VAL A 10 -11.51 -5.70 -18.92
C VAL A 10 -11.75 -7.20 -19.17
N LYS A 11 -12.38 -7.56 -20.28
CA LYS A 11 -12.68 -8.96 -20.63
C LYS A 11 -11.40 -9.77 -20.82
N SER A 12 -10.42 -9.25 -21.56
CA SER A 12 -9.18 -9.97 -21.88
C SER A 12 -8.27 -10.13 -20.67
N THR A 13 -8.27 -9.18 -19.72
CA THR A 13 -7.34 -9.15 -18.60
C THR A 13 -7.92 -9.68 -17.28
N LYS A 14 -9.21 -10.05 -17.25
CA LYS A 14 -9.92 -10.49 -16.03
C LYS A 14 -9.17 -11.59 -15.27
N LYS A 15 -8.69 -12.61 -15.98
CA LYS A 15 -7.94 -13.73 -15.36
C LYS A 15 -6.65 -13.27 -14.69
N VAL A 16 -5.91 -12.38 -15.34
CA VAL A 16 -4.63 -11.86 -14.82
C VAL A 16 -4.86 -11.00 -13.59
N VAL A 17 -5.88 -10.12 -13.63
CA VAL A 17 -6.23 -9.25 -12.50
C VAL A 17 -6.68 -10.09 -11.30
N LEU A 18 -7.58 -11.04 -11.47
CA LEU A 18 -8.04 -11.92 -10.39
C LEU A 18 -6.88 -12.74 -9.81
N SER A 19 -6.04 -13.34 -10.64
CA SER A 19 -4.86 -14.07 -10.16
C SER A 19 -3.90 -13.20 -9.36
N ALA A 20 -3.70 -11.93 -9.75
CA ALA A 20 -2.86 -11.01 -8.99
C ALA A 20 -3.47 -10.67 -7.62
N ILE A 21 -4.80 -10.52 -7.55
CA ILE A 21 -5.53 -10.25 -6.32
C ILE A 21 -5.46 -11.46 -5.39
N GLU A 22 -5.82 -12.65 -5.86
CA GLU A 22 -5.83 -13.88 -5.08
C GLU A 22 -4.46 -14.21 -4.47
N LYS A 23 -3.38 -13.97 -5.23
CA LYS A 23 -2.00 -14.18 -4.74
C LYS A 23 -1.54 -13.15 -3.70
N THR A 24 -2.22 -12.04 -3.58
CA THR A 24 -1.73 -10.90 -2.78
C THR A 24 -2.67 -10.52 -1.64
N LEU A 25 -3.99 -10.64 -1.84
CA LEU A 25 -4.99 -10.38 -0.83
C LEU A 25 -4.96 -11.51 0.21
N ALA A 26 -4.98 -11.17 1.49
CA ALA A 26 -5.04 -12.18 2.54
C ALA A 26 -6.39 -12.95 2.47
N GLU A 27 -6.36 -14.26 2.65
CA GLU A 27 -7.53 -15.13 2.51
C GLU A 27 -8.75 -14.67 3.31
N ARG A 28 -8.52 -14.22 4.54
CA ARG A 28 -9.59 -13.68 5.40
C ARG A 28 -10.29 -12.45 4.83
N PHE A 29 -9.71 -11.81 3.83
CA PHE A 29 -10.24 -10.62 3.14
C PHE A 29 -10.76 -10.92 1.74
N TYR A 30 -10.94 -12.17 1.36
CA TYR A 30 -11.44 -12.55 0.03
C TYR A 30 -12.82 -12.01 -0.30
N HIS A 31 -13.61 -11.63 0.72
CA HIS A 31 -14.87 -10.91 0.51
C HIS A 31 -14.69 -9.54 -0.19
N ALA A 32 -13.47 -9.00 -0.20
CA ALA A 32 -13.15 -7.73 -0.84
C ALA A 32 -12.52 -7.88 -2.25
N ILE A 33 -12.48 -9.10 -2.83
CA ILE A 33 -11.89 -9.34 -4.16
C ILE A 33 -12.54 -8.45 -5.22
N ASP A 34 -13.87 -8.37 -5.24
CA ASP A 34 -14.61 -7.59 -6.23
C ASP A 34 -14.32 -6.09 -6.11
N ASP A 35 -14.24 -5.57 -4.89
CA ASP A 35 -13.88 -4.16 -4.64
C ASP A 35 -12.47 -3.85 -5.12
N VAL A 36 -11.52 -4.75 -4.88
CA VAL A 36 -10.14 -4.60 -5.34
C VAL A 36 -10.06 -4.66 -6.87
N ALA A 37 -10.81 -5.56 -7.49
CA ALA A 37 -10.88 -5.67 -8.96
C ALA A 37 -11.48 -4.40 -9.58
N GLN A 38 -12.56 -3.91 -9.01
CA GLN A 38 -13.21 -2.67 -9.46
C GLN A 38 -12.26 -1.47 -9.34
N GLU A 39 -11.62 -1.27 -8.20
CA GLU A 39 -10.66 -0.17 -8.00
C GLU A 39 -9.45 -0.30 -8.94
N THR A 40 -9.01 -1.53 -9.22
CA THR A 40 -7.95 -1.80 -10.20
C THR A 40 -8.33 -1.26 -11.58
N TYR A 41 -9.53 -1.57 -12.07
CA TYR A 41 -9.98 -1.11 -13.37
C TYR A 41 -10.28 0.39 -13.42
N ILE A 42 -10.82 0.97 -12.35
CA ILE A 42 -11.01 2.43 -12.25
C ILE A 42 -9.66 3.15 -12.38
N ARG A 43 -8.61 2.64 -11.73
CA ARG A 43 -7.26 3.21 -11.81
C ARG A 43 -6.62 3.01 -13.18
N ALA A 44 -6.81 1.85 -13.75
CA ALA A 44 -6.36 1.57 -15.11
C ALA A 44 -7.00 2.51 -16.12
N TYR A 45 -8.32 2.67 -16.06
CA TYR A 45 -9.04 3.60 -16.93
C TYR A 45 -8.49 5.03 -16.81
N ARG A 46 -8.39 5.54 -15.57
CA ARG A 46 -7.82 6.87 -15.29
C ARG A 46 -6.38 7.02 -15.80
N GLY A 47 -5.58 5.95 -15.69
CA GLY A 47 -4.21 5.93 -16.17
C GLY A 47 -4.12 5.96 -17.69
N LEU A 48 -4.99 5.23 -18.39
CA LEU A 48 -5.06 5.22 -19.84
C LEU A 48 -5.56 6.56 -20.41
N VAL A 49 -6.59 7.14 -19.80
CA VAL A 49 -7.10 8.48 -20.19
C VAL A 49 -6.04 9.56 -20.02
N LYS A 50 -5.20 9.47 -18.98
CA LYS A 50 -4.10 10.42 -18.71
C LYS A 50 -2.80 10.07 -19.43
N ASN A 51 -2.81 9.13 -20.37
CA ASN A 51 -1.62 8.64 -21.08
C ASN A 51 -0.46 8.25 -20.12
N SER A 52 -0.81 7.72 -18.94
CA SER A 52 0.19 7.27 -17.95
C SER A 52 0.75 5.89 -18.27
N PHE A 53 0.11 5.15 -19.16
CA PHE A 53 0.60 3.88 -19.67
C PHE A 53 1.57 4.16 -20.82
N ARG A 54 2.85 3.88 -20.63
CA ARG A 54 3.92 4.18 -21.57
C ARG A 54 4.17 3.09 -22.62
N ALA A 55 3.40 2.00 -22.56
CA ALA A 55 3.59 0.80 -23.40
C ALA A 55 5.00 0.15 -23.29
N ASP A 56 5.73 0.42 -22.22
CA ASP A 56 7.03 -0.22 -21.92
C ASP A 56 6.83 -1.69 -21.49
N SER A 57 5.59 -2.11 -21.25
CA SER A 57 5.18 -3.46 -20.88
C SER A 57 3.82 -3.78 -21.50
N SER A 58 3.41 -5.05 -21.50
CA SER A 58 2.05 -5.41 -21.92
C SER A 58 1.01 -4.82 -20.97
N ILE A 59 -0.22 -4.64 -21.47
CA ILE A 59 -1.35 -4.13 -20.68
C ILE A 59 -1.66 -5.06 -19.49
N GLU A 60 -1.48 -6.37 -19.68
CA GLU A 60 -1.66 -7.39 -18.64
C GLU A 60 -0.65 -7.20 -17.51
N THR A 61 0.63 -7.01 -17.84
CA THR A 61 1.69 -6.77 -16.86
C THR A 61 1.43 -5.50 -16.07
N TRP A 62 1.02 -4.44 -16.74
CA TRP A 62 0.70 -3.18 -16.08
C TRP A 62 -0.51 -3.31 -15.15
N LEU A 63 -1.58 -3.99 -15.58
CA LEU A 63 -2.75 -4.27 -14.77
C LEU A 63 -2.44 -5.20 -13.59
N TYR A 64 -1.60 -6.20 -13.79
CA TYR A 64 -1.11 -7.06 -12.71
C TYR A 64 -0.47 -6.25 -11.57
N VAL A 65 0.40 -5.29 -11.92
CA VAL A 65 1.04 -4.41 -10.94
C VAL A 65 0.04 -3.52 -10.21
N ILE A 66 -0.96 -2.98 -10.92
CA ILE A 66 -2.03 -2.19 -10.30
C ILE A 66 -2.83 -3.05 -9.33
N ALA A 67 -3.28 -4.23 -9.76
CA ALA A 67 -4.07 -5.16 -8.95
C ALA A 67 -3.33 -5.58 -7.69
N ARG A 68 -2.05 -5.96 -7.82
CA ARG A 68 -1.18 -6.29 -6.68
C ARG A 68 -1.08 -5.14 -5.69
N ASN A 69 -0.87 -3.93 -6.17
CA ASN A 69 -0.74 -2.76 -5.30
C ASN A 69 -2.05 -2.41 -4.59
N GLU A 70 -3.20 -2.57 -5.26
CA GLU A 70 -4.52 -2.35 -4.64
C GLU A 70 -4.83 -3.44 -3.60
N SER A 71 -4.47 -4.70 -3.86
CA SER A 71 -4.60 -5.78 -2.87
C SER A 71 -3.79 -5.52 -1.60
N LEU A 72 -2.53 -5.08 -1.74
CA LEU A 72 -1.69 -4.68 -0.60
C LEU A 72 -2.28 -3.50 0.17
N ARG A 73 -2.92 -2.57 -0.53
CA ARG A 73 -3.60 -1.44 0.09
C ARG A 73 -4.85 -1.88 0.84
N MET A 74 -5.65 -2.77 0.25
CA MET A 74 -6.85 -3.32 0.87
C MET A 74 -6.50 -4.12 2.13
N ASN A 75 -5.49 -4.98 2.08
CA ASN A 75 -5.00 -5.68 3.26
C ASN A 75 -4.70 -4.71 4.42
N ARG A 76 -3.95 -3.64 4.16
CA ARG A 76 -3.61 -2.65 5.18
C ARG A 76 -4.83 -1.89 5.70
N LYS A 77 -5.80 -1.59 4.84
CA LYS A 77 -7.04 -0.94 5.23
C LYS A 77 -7.84 -1.84 6.18
N LEU A 78 -8.11 -3.07 5.77
CA LEU A 78 -8.95 -4.00 6.52
C LEU A 78 -8.29 -4.43 7.84
N MET A 79 -6.97 -4.65 7.85
CA MET A 79 -6.25 -4.90 9.11
C MET A 79 -6.40 -3.77 10.13
N ARG A 80 -6.37 -2.51 9.69
CA ARG A 80 -6.59 -1.36 10.59
C ARG A 80 -8.03 -1.28 11.07
N GLU A 81 -9.00 -1.60 10.21
CA GLU A 81 -10.41 -1.62 10.58
C GLU A 81 -10.67 -2.70 11.62
N GLU A 82 -10.10 -3.90 11.45
CA GLU A 82 -10.12 -4.98 12.45
C GLU A 82 -9.49 -4.53 13.77
N GLU A 83 -8.31 -3.93 13.72
CA GLU A 83 -7.59 -3.45 14.90
C GLU A 83 -8.38 -2.36 15.65
N LYS A 84 -8.99 -1.43 14.89
CA LYS A 84 -9.84 -0.39 15.44
C LYS A 84 -11.10 -0.97 16.08
N ALA A 85 -11.74 -1.95 15.45
CA ALA A 85 -12.91 -2.64 16.01
C ALA A 85 -12.55 -3.38 17.30
N LEU A 86 -11.40 -4.07 17.33
CA LEU A 86 -10.91 -4.74 18.56
C LEU A 86 -10.61 -3.73 19.67
N ARG A 87 -10.02 -2.59 19.36
CA ARG A 87 -9.79 -1.52 20.36
C ARG A 87 -11.09 -0.95 20.89
N SER A 88 -12.08 -0.68 20.04
CA SER A 88 -13.41 -0.20 20.46
C SER A 88 -14.15 -1.22 21.34
N ALA A 89 -14.07 -2.51 21.02
CA ALA A 89 -14.64 -3.57 21.85
C ALA A 89 -13.92 -3.71 23.22
N ARG A 90 -12.60 -3.41 23.26
CA ARG A 90 -11.82 -3.41 24.51
C ARG A 90 -12.02 -2.13 25.34
N HIS A 91 -12.44 -1.01 24.77
CA HIS A 91 -12.73 0.24 25.48
C HIS A 91 -13.94 0.17 26.39
N THR A 92 -14.77 -0.89 26.31
CA THR A 92 -15.72 -1.23 27.37
C THR A 92 -15.05 -1.94 28.57
N VAL A 93 -13.76 -2.30 28.47
CA VAL A 93 -12.97 -2.89 29.58
C VAL A 93 -11.53 -2.36 29.46
N LYS A 94 -11.25 -1.30 30.24
CA LYS A 94 -9.92 -0.77 30.60
C LYS A 94 -9.01 -0.22 29.49
N GLU A 95 -8.55 1.02 29.75
CA GLU A 95 -7.39 1.70 29.19
C GLU A 95 -6.12 0.86 29.26
N ASN A 96 -5.26 1.02 28.23
CA ASN A 96 -3.89 0.52 28.12
C ASN A 96 -3.72 -0.94 27.71
N ASP A 97 -3.61 -1.16 26.40
CA ASP A 97 -2.60 -2.07 25.85
C ASP A 97 -2.38 -1.74 24.35
N THR A 98 -1.36 -0.97 24.10
CA THR A 98 -0.75 -0.85 22.77
C THR A 98 -0.12 -2.21 22.49
N ALA A 99 -0.53 -2.87 21.42
CA ALA A 99 0.09 -4.14 21.01
C ALA A 99 1.61 -3.95 20.91
N PRO A 100 2.44 -4.82 21.51
CA PRO A 100 3.88 -4.60 21.67
C PRO A 100 4.61 -4.31 20.36
N ASP A 101 4.21 -4.90 19.25
CA ASP A 101 4.82 -4.67 17.94
C ASP A 101 4.59 -3.27 17.38
N THR A 102 3.43 -2.68 17.64
CA THR A 102 3.10 -1.33 17.15
C THR A 102 3.84 -0.26 17.94
N ALA A 103 4.01 -0.47 19.25
CA ALA A 103 4.79 0.43 20.12
C ALA A 103 6.27 0.44 19.72
N ILE A 104 6.88 -0.74 19.52
CA ILE A 104 8.27 -0.88 19.08
C ILE A 104 8.50 -0.20 17.72
N LEU A 105 7.55 -0.33 16.80
CA LEU A 105 7.63 0.33 15.50
C LEU A 105 7.54 1.86 15.62
N HIS A 106 6.62 2.36 16.46
CA HIS A 106 6.49 3.80 16.72
C HIS A 106 7.75 4.38 17.37
N ASP A 107 8.32 3.69 18.36
CA ASP A 107 9.56 4.10 19.02
C ASP A 107 10.74 4.09 18.04
N SER A 108 10.82 3.08 17.17
CA SER A 108 11.84 2.99 16.13
C SER A 108 11.73 4.14 15.11
N ILE A 109 10.49 4.52 14.74
CA ILE A 109 10.24 5.66 13.84
C ILE A 109 10.57 6.99 14.55
N ASN A 110 10.19 7.13 15.83
CA ASN A 110 10.45 8.34 16.60
C ASN A 110 11.95 8.58 16.85
N ALA A 111 12.73 7.51 16.93
CA ALA A 111 14.18 7.56 17.06
C ALA A 111 14.91 7.92 15.75
N LEU A 112 14.20 8.02 14.62
CA LEU A 112 14.82 8.41 13.35
C LEU A 112 15.19 9.90 13.31
N PRO A 113 16.24 10.26 12.56
CA PRO A 113 16.51 11.66 12.25
C PRO A 113 15.29 12.38 11.66
N GLU A 114 15.12 13.65 12.04
CA GLU A 114 13.96 14.48 11.70
C GLU A 114 13.56 14.45 10.22
N LYS A 115 14.55 14.41 9.33
CA LYS A 115 14.29 14.37 7.87
C LYS A 115 13.62 13.08 7.35
N TYR A 116 13.67 11.98 8.12
CA TYR A 116 13.07 10.68 7.73
C TYR A 116 11.79 10.38 8.47
N ARG A 117 11.68 10.83 9.73
CA ARG A 117 10.57 10.55 10.65
C ARG A 117 9.20 10.87 10.05
N PRO A 118 8.91 12.10 9.53
CA PRO A 118 7.59 12.43 9.02
C PRO A 118 7.17 11.54 7.84
N VAL A 119 8.12 11.17 6.98
CA VAL A 119 7.84 10.31 5.83
C VAL A 119 7.42 8.92 6.29
N LEU A 120 8.13 8.31 7.26
CA LEU A 120 7.80 6.97 7.75
C LEU A 120 6.55 6.97 8.64
N GLN A 121 6.30 8.01 9.42
CA GLN A 121 5.04 8.18 10.16
C GLN A 121 3.85 8.20 9.20
N MET A 122 3.86 9.07 8.19
CA MET A 122 2.78 9.15 7.20
C MET A 122 2.63 7.86 6.38
N MET A 123 3.73 7.14 6.12
CA MET A 123 3.66 5.82 5.50
C MET A 123 3.03 4.77 6.42
N ALA A 124 3.33 4.80 7.71
CA ALA A 124 2.72 3.92 8.72
C ALA A 124 1.21 4.22 8.86
N GLU A 125 0.81 5.49 8.75
CA GLU A 125 -0.59 5.93 8.65
C GLU A 125 -1.23 5.54 7.31
N GLY A 126 -0.44 5.05 6.34
CA GLY A 126 -0.88 4.53 5.06
C GLY A 126 -1.08 5.53 3.96
N LEU A 127 -0.51 6.72 4.10
CA LEU A 127 -0.50 7.69 3.02
C LEU A 127 0.36 7.20 1.86
N ARG A 128 -0.01 7.64 0.66
CA ARG A 128 0.76 7.36 -0.56
C ARG A 128 1.88 8.36 -0.73
N ILE A 129 2.87 7.98 -1.55
CA ILE A 129 4.01 8.83 -1.87
C ILE A 129 3.58 10.22 -2.37
N ASN A 130 2.55 10.28 -3.23
CA ASN A 130 2.05 11.57 -3.75
C ASN A 130 1.33 12.39 -2.68
N GLU A 131 0.60 11.75 -1.77
CA GLU A 131 -0.07 12.41 -0.64
C GLU A 131 0.95 12.95 0.35
N ILE A 132 1.99 12.15 0.65
CA ILE A 132 3.13 12.56 1.50
C ILE A 132 3.90 13.70 0.83
N SER A 133 4.13 13.59 -0.48
CA SER A 133 4.78 14.63 -1.29
C SER A 133 4.04 15.98 -1.19
N ALA A 134 2.71 15.95 -1.34
CA ALA A 134 1.87 17.14 -1.21
C ALA A 134 1.89 17.72 0.21
N LYS A 135 1.76 16.86 1.25
CA LYS A 135 1.74 17.30 2.65
C LYS A 135 3.08 17.86 3.12
N LEU A 136 4.20 17.29 2.68
CA LEU A 136 5.53 17.72 3.10
C LEU A 136 6.17 18.76 2.15
N GLY A 137 5.51 19.10 1.04
CA GLY A 137 6.07 20.02 0.04
C GLY A 137 7.36 19.53 -0.63
N ILE A 138 7.60 18.23 -0.70
CA ILE A 138 8.80 17.62 -1.26
C ILE A 138 8.48 16.75 -2.47
N ARG A 139 9.42 16.60 -3.40
CA ARG A 139 9.22 15.79 -4.61
C ARG A 139 8.98 14.32 -4.29
N PRO A 140 8.13 13.58 -5.06
CA PRO A 140 7.88 12.15 -4.85
C PRO A 140 9.15 11.29 -4.80
N GLY A 141 10.17 11.63 -5.60
CA GLY A 141 11.49 10.99 -5.56
C GLY A 141 12.19 11.16 -4.22
N THR A 142 12.05 12.34 -3.60
CA THR A 142 12.58 12.63 -2.26
C THR A 142 11.85 11.82 -1.19
N VAL A 143 10.53 11.66 -1.31
CA VAL A 143 9.75 10.78 -0.41
C VAL A 143 10.27 9.34 -0.50
N LYS A 144 10.44 8.80 -1.72
CA LYS A 144 10.95 7.44 -1.94
C LYS A 144 12.35 7.24 -1.32
N SER A 145 13.27 8.17 -1.57
CA SER A 145 14.64 8.07 -1.07
C SER A 145 14.71 8.21 0.46
N ARG A 146 13.91 9.11 1.06
CA ARG A 146 13.81 9.24 2.52
C ARG A 146 13.19 8.01 3.16
N ALA A 147 12.15 7.44 2.57
CA ALA A 147 11.53 6.21 3.03
C ALA A 147 12.52 5.03 3.02
N SER A 148 13.26 4.85 1.92
CA SER A 148 14.24 3.78 1.80
C SER A 148 15.37 3.91 2.84
N ARG A 149 15.93 5.09 3.00
CA ARG A 149 17.00 5.34 3.97
C ARG A 149 16.51 5.22 5.42
N GLY A 150 15.32 5.72 5.73
CA GLY A 150 14.74 5.58 7.06
C GLY A 150 14.48 4.13 7.45
N LYS A 151 13.95 3.32 6.51
CA LYS A 151 13.78 1.86 6.71
C LYS A 151 15.12 1.17 6.98
N LYS A 152 16.15 1.50 6.20
CA LYS A 152 17.48 0.92 6.39
C LYS A 152 18.02 1.22 7.80
N ILE A 153 17.88 2.47 8.28
CA ILE A 153 18.32 2.84 9.64
C ILE A 153 17.60 2.01 10.71
N ILE A 154 16.28 1.77 10.54
CA ILE A 154 15.53 0.92 11.48
C ILE A 154 16.05 -0.52 11.42
N GLN A 155 16.20 -1.09 10.22
CA GLN A 155 16.73 -2.45 10.04
C GLN A 155 18.12 -2.64 10.64
N ASP A 156 19.02 -1.69 10.42
CA ASP A 156 20.38 -1.71 10.97
C ASP A 156 20.39 -1.64 12.52
N ARG A 157 19.39 -0.99 13.14
CA ARG A 157 19.25 -0.89 14.59
C ARG A 157 18.57 -2.10 15.23
N THR A 158 17.63 -2.73 14.52
CA THR A 158 16.88 -3.89 15.04
C THR A 158 17.59 -5.23 14.80
N GLY A 159 18.75 -5.23 14.17
CA GLY A 159 19.56 -6.44 13.96
C GLY A 159 18.95 -7.43 12.98
N THR A 160 17.88 -7.07 12.26
CA THR A 160 17.25 -7.90 11.22
C THR A 160 17.86 -7.63 9.84
N GLY A 161 19.18 -7.41 9.77
CA GLY A 161 19.92 -7.44 8.52
C GLY A 161 19.99 -8.89 8.04
N HIS A 162 19.19 -9.27 7.06
CA HIS A 162 19.45 -10.48 6.31
C HIS A 162 20.80 -10.29 5.60
N GLU A 163 21.78 -11.05 6.06
CA GLU A 163 22.99 -11.33 5.30
C GLU A 163 22.55 -11.85 3.94
N ARG A 164 22.87 -11.11 2.90
CA ARG A 164 22.83 -11.60 1.53
C ARG A 164 24.25 -12.12 1.24
N GLU A 165 24.42 -13.43 1.36
CA GLU A 165 25.41 -14.12 0.55
C GLU A 165 25.03 -14.08 -0.94
#